data_107852b878ea25b7bb8b009ca6ea4384
#
_entry.id   107852b878ea25b7bb8b009ca6ea4384
#
_cell.length_a   1.000
_cell.length_b   1.000
_cell.length_c   1.000
_cell.angle_alpha   90.00
_cell.angle_beta   90.00
_cell.angle_gamma   90.00
#
_symmetry.space_group_name_H-M   'P 1'
#
loop_
_entity.id
_entity.type
_entity.pdbx_description
1 polymer ?
#
loop_
_entity_poly.entity_id
_entity_poly.type
_entity_poly.pdbx_seq_one_letter_code
_entity_poly.pdbx_strand_id
1 'polypeptide(L)'
;MMNKLFYLGLILTLFSFMPQKKNKVIFFGDSITEAGTKPDGYINRIDSMCRLENKSGEFEFIGAGISGNKVYDLYLRLDIDVLARNPDVVVIYIGVNDVWHKVSSGTGTDADKFEIFYSAILKKVKEKNIKTVLCTPAVIGEKTDFSNQQDGDMNKYSNIIRRIALKNNLPLVDLRKAFLNYNMKTNTDNKESGILTNDGVHLNAKGNQLVAEEMWKVIKSL
;
A
#
# COMPACT_ATOMS: atom_id res chain seq x y z
N MET A 1 -78.38 -1.27 13.40
CA MET A 1 -77.07 -1.19 14.08
C MET A 1 -76.03 -1.90 13.19
N MET A 2 -75.23 -1.13 12.45
CA MET A 2 -74.20 -1.65 11.51
C MET A 2 -72.83 -1.60 12.17
N ASN A 3 -72.25 -2.77 12.46
CA ASN A 3 -70.89 -2.88 12.96
C ASN A 3 -69.89 -2.63 11.82
N LYS A 4 -69.14 -1.53 11.93
CA LYS A 4 -67.99 -1.25 11.04
C LYS A 4 -66.77 -1.98 11.59
N LEU A 5 -66.33 -3.06 10.92
CA LEU A 5 -65.03 -3.68 11.16
C LEU A 5 -63.93 -2.75 10.55
N PHE A 6 -63.06 -2.24 11.46
CA PHE A 6 -61.80 -1.59 11.03
C PHE A 6 -60.75 -2.66 10.78
N TYR A 7 -60.38 -2.85 9.53
CA TYR A 7 -59.19 -3.62 9.15
C TYR A 7 -57.94 -2.72 9.28
N LEU A 8 -57.18 -2.94 10.33
CA LEU A 8 -55.84 -2.32 10.50
C LEU A 8 -54.85 -3.10 9.67
N GLY A 9 -54.52 -2.59 8.45
CA GLY A 9 -53.52 -3.18 7.58
C GLY A 9 -52.11 -2.93 8.12
N LEU A 10 -51.44 -3.99 8.59
CA LEU A 10 -50.05 -3.99 9.01
C LEU A 10 -49.16 -3.96 7.75
N ILE A 11 -48.67 -2.79 7.37
CA ILE A 11 -47.68 -2.67 6.29
C ILE A 11 -46.31 -3.10 6.84
N LEU A 12 -45.92 -4.36 6.59
CA LEU A 12 -44.56 -4.83 6.81
C LEU A 12 -43.67 -4.22 5.71
N THR A 13 -42.94 -3.16 6.05
CA THR A 13 -41.85 -2.66 5.18
C THR A 13 -40.68 -3.65 5.26
N LEU A 14 -40.57 -4.51 4.26
CA LEU A 14 -39.40 -5.34 4.00
C LEU A 14 -38.25 -4.41 3.61
N PHE A 15 -37.45 -4.00 4.57
CA PHE A 15 -36.14 -3.42 4.26
C PHE A 15 -35.29 -4.53 3.64
N SER A 16 -35.21 -4.55 2.32
CA SER A 16 -34.20 -5.34 1.59
C SER A 16 -32.81 -4.84 2.02
N PHE A 17 -32.13 -5.60 2.86
CA PHE A 17 -30.70 -5.45 3.11
C PHE A 17 -29.96 -5.81 1.82
N MET A 18 -29.79 -4.85 0.92
CA MET A 18 -28.83 -5.01 -0.18
C MET A 18 -27.43 -5.04 0.45
N PRO A 19 -26.62 -6.08 0.19
CA PRO A 19 -25.25 -6.08 0.69
C PRO A 19 -24.52 -4.86 0.16
N GLN A 20 -23.99 -4.04 1.05
CA GLN A 20 -23.23 -2.86 0.68
C GLN A 20 -22.00 -3.30 -0.14
N LYS A 21 -21.82 -2.70 -1.33
CA LYS A 21 -20.64 -2.96 -2.16
C LYS A 21 -19.39 -2.56 -1.39
N LYS A 22 -18.45 -3.50 -1.22
CA LYS A 22 -17.17 -3.23 -0.58
C LYS A 22 -16.25 -2.43 -1.50
N ASN A 23 -15.48 -1.51 -0.92
CA ASN A 23 -14.38 -0.84 -1.61
C ASN A 23 -13.26 -1.85 -1.84
N LYS A 24 -13.01 -2.21 -3.08
CA LYS A 24 -11.93 -3.13 -3.47
C LYS A 24 -10.62 -2.39 -3.52
N VAL A 25 -9.69 -2.74 -2.64
CA VAL A 25 -8.35 -2.16 -2.50
C VAL A 25 -7.32 -3.15 -3.01
N ILE A 26 -6.58 -2.79 -4.06
CA ILE A 26 -5.46 -3.60 -4.57
C ILE A 26 -4.14 -2.99 -4.10
N PHE A 27 -3.32 -3.79 -3.41
CA PHE A 27 -1.94 -3.46 -3.08
C PHE A 27 -1.03 -3.94 -4.20
N PHE A 28 -0.38 -3.02 -4.89
CA PHE A 28 0.39 -3.28 -6.09
C PHE A 28 1.88 -2.99 -5.84
N GLY A 29 2.73 -4.01 -5.94
CA GLY A 29 4.13 -3.87 -5.53
C GLY A 29 4.99 -5.09 -5.84
N ASP A 30 6.06 -5.23 -5.06
CA ASP A 30 7.10 -6.24 -5.20
C ASP A 30 7.00 -7.39 -4.16
N SER A 31 8.15 -7.98 -3.76
CA SER A 31 8.24 -9.05 -2.75
C SER A 31 7.67 -8.65 -1.39
N ILE A 32 7.77 -7.38 -1.01
CA ILE A 32 7.23 -6.88 0.27
C ILE A 32 5.69 -6.96 0.22
N THR A 33 5.08 -6.62 -0.91
CA THR A 33 3.64 -6.72 -1.11
C THR A 33 3.19 -8.17 -1.28
N GLU A 34 3.98 -9.02 -1.96
CA GLU A 34 3.72 -10.46 -2.05
C GLU A 34 3.71 -11.10 -0.65
N ALA A 35 4.73 -10.82 0.17
CA ALA A 35 4.80 -11.28 1.56
C ALA A 35 3.69 -10.67 2.44
N GLY A 36 3.19 -9.50 2.09
CA GLY A 36 2.09 -8.80 2.76
C GLY A 36 0.79 -9.59 2.81
N THR A 37 0.58 -10.54 1.89
CA THR A 37 -0.59 -11.44 1.85
C THR A 37 -0.45 -12.69 2.72
N LYS A 38 0.76 -12.97 3.23
CA LYS A 38 1.01 -14.14 4.09
C LYS A 38 0.47 -13.89 5.51
N PRO A 39 0.28 -14.93 6.33
CA PRO A 39 0.01 -14.75 7.75
C PRO A 39 0.98 -13.74 8.36
N ASP A 40 0.49 -12.81 9.18
CA ASP A 40 1.24 -11.70 9.79
C ASP A 40 1.81 -10.65 8.82
N GLY A 41 1.58 -10.76 7.51
CA GLY A 41 1.91 -9.74 6.53
C GLY A 41 1.05 -8.47 6.69
N TYR A 42 1.55 -7.34 6.20
CA TYR A 42 0.92 -6.04 6.44
C TYR A 42 -0.52 -5.94 5.88
N ILE A 43 -0.84 -6.62 4.78
CA ILE A 43 -2.21 -6.62 4.19
C ILE A 43 -3.19 -7.35 5.12
N ASN A 44 -2.79 -8.51 5.66
CA ASN A 44 -3.61 -9.24 6.62
C ASN A 44 -3.75 -8.50 7.96
N ARG A 45 -2.75 -7.73 8.37
CA ARG A 45 -2.85 -6.85 9.54
C ARG A 45 -3.81 -5.70 9.30
N ILE A 46 -3.82 -5.09 8.10
CA ILE A 46 -4.82 -4.08 7.70
C ILE A 46 -6.24 -4.67 7.77
N ASP A 47 -6.44 -5.88 7.24
CA ASP A 47 -7.76 -6.56 7.32
C ASP A 47 -8.17 -6.83 8.78
N SER A 48 -7.22 -7.22 9.63
CA SER A 48 -7.47 -7.41 11.06
C SER A 48 -7.85 -6.08 11.75
N MET A 49 -7.16 -4.99 11.45
CA MET A 49 -7.47 -3.65 11.98
C MET A 49 -8.83 -3.15 11.48
N CYS A 50 -9.14 -3.39 10.21
CA CYS A 50 -10.44 -3.10 9.62
C CYS A 50 -11.58 -3.83 10.37
N ARG A 51 -11.39 -5.11 10.71
CA ARG A 51 -12.35 -5.89 11.50
C ARG A 51 -12.50 -5.36 12.92
N LEU A 52 -11.40 -5.01 13.59
CA LEU A 52 -11.42 -4.45 14.95
C LEU A 52 -12.14 -3.08 15.00
N GLU A 53 -12.11 -2.32 13.92
CA GLU A 53 -12.86 -1.07 13.79
C GLU A 53 -14.30 -1.27 13.27
N ASN A 54 -14.81 -2.53 13.18
CA ASN A 54 -16.15 -2.90 12.68
C ASN A 54 -16.41 -2.47 11.21
N LYS A 55 -15.35 -2.38 10.39
CA LYS A 55 -15.41 -1.95 8.99
C LYS A 55 -15.28 -3.11 7.98
N SER A 56 -15.34 -4.37 8.42
CA SER A 56 -15.16 -5.56 7.57
C SER A 56 -16.16 -5.66 6.40
N GLY A 57 -17.29 -4.98 6.50
CA GLY A 57 -18.28 -4.84 5.42
C GLY A 57 -17.93 -3.78 4.38
N GLU A 58 -17.00 -2.88 4.66
CA GLU A 58 -16.69 -1.72 3.82
C GLU A 58 -15.55 -1.98 2.82
N PHE A 59 -14.64 -2.93 3.11
CA PHE A 59 -13.42 -3.14 2.34
C PHE A 59 -13.20 -4.61 1.95
N GLU A 60 -12.55 -4.78 0.79
CA GLU A 60 -11.96 -6.04 0.31
C GLU A 60 -10.49 -5.76 -0.05
N PHE A 61 -9.54 -6.48 0.55
CA PHE A 61 -8.11 -6.27 0.37
C PHE A 61 -7.49 -7.37 -0.49
N ILE A 62 -6.80 -6.98 -1.57
CA ILE A 62 -6.19 -7.90 -2.54
C ILE A 62 -4.73 -7.52 -2.73
N GLY A 63 -3.83 -8.50 -2.55
CA GLY A 63 -2.42 -8.32 -2.88
C GLY A 63 -2.14 -8.64 -4.35
N ALA A 64 -1.34 -7.80 -4.99
CA ALA A 64 -0.79 -7.96 -6.33
C ALA A 64 0.72 -7.68 -6.31
N GLY A 65 1.44 -8.33 -5.39
CA GLY A 65 2.90 -8.27 -5.28
C GLY A 65 3.55 -9.40 -6.06
N ILE A 66 4.70 -9.13 -6.69
CA ILE A 66 5.58 -10.12 -7.32
C ILE A 66 7.02 -9.81 -6.95
N SER A 67 7.74 -10.81 -6.41
CA SER A 67 9.12 -10.67 -5.97
C SER A 67 10.04 -10.17 -7.09
N GLY A 68 10.97 -9.27 -6.73
CA GLY A 68 11.95 -8.70 -7.66
C GLY A 68 11.42 -7.60 -8.57
N ASN A 69 10.11 -7.34 -8.58
CA ASN A 69 9.51 -6.32 -9.45
C ASN A 69 10.03 -4.91 -9.17
N LYS A 70 10.12 -4.14 -10.24
CA LYS A 70 10.47 -2.73 -10.31
C LYS A 70 9.32 -1.95 -10.93
N VAL A 71 9.44 -0.64 -10.98
CA VAL A 71 8.36 0.22 -11.50
C VAL A 71 7.94 -0.14 -12.93
N TYR A 72 8.88 -0.53 -13.80
CA TYR A 72 8.54 -0.92 -15.17
C TYR A 72 7.80 -2.27 -15.25
N ASP A 73 8.08 -3.22 -14.34
CA ASP A 73 7.34 -4.47 -14.25
C ASP A 73 5.89 -4.20 -13.84
N LEU A 74 5.68 -3.27 -12.90
CA LEU A 74 4.34 -2.82 -12.53
C LEU A 74 3.59 -2.23 -13.74
N TYR A 75 4.27 -1.39 -14.53
CA TYR A 75 3.66 -0.83 -15.75
C TYR A 75 3.24 -1.92 -16.73
N LEU A 76 4.07 -2.93 -16.95
CA LEU A 76 3.82 -4.01 -17.91
C LEU A 76 2.63 -4.90 -17.50
N ARG A 77 2.42 -5.12 -16.20
CA ARG A 77 1.36 -5.99 -15.70
C ARG A 77 0.13 -5.25 -15.14
N LEU A 78 0.12 -3.90 -15.21
CA LEU A 78 -0.95 -3.06 -14.66
C LEU A 78 -2.33 -3.44 -15.18
N ASP A 79 -2.46 -3.67 -16.48
CA ASP A 79 -3.74 -3.95 -17.12
C ASP A 79 -4.37 -5.25 -16.59
N ILE A 80 -3.56 -6.30 -16.42
CA ILE A 80 -4.02 -7.64 -15.99
C ILE A 80 -4.23 -7.69 -14.48
N ASP A 81 -3.25 -7.19 -13.71
CA ASP A 81 -3.23 -7.41 -12.27
C ASP A 81 -4.05 -6.38 -11.49
N VAL A 82 -4.33 -5.22 -12.09
CA VAL A 82 -5.06 -4.14 -11.45
C VAL A 82 -6.31 -3.75 -12.23
N LEU A 83 -6.15 -3.25 -13.48
CA LEU A 83 -7.26 -2.61 -14.19
C LEU A 83 -8.38 -3.61 -14.54
N ALA A 84 -8.05 -4.84 -14.94
CA ALA A 84 -9.03 -5.89 -15.24
C ALA A 84 -9.85 -6.32 -14.00
N ARG A 85 -9.34 -6.07 -12.79
CA ARG A 85 -10.04 -6.41 -11.53
C ARG A 85 -11.01 -5.32 -11.07
N ASN A 86 -11.05 -4.17 -11.77
CA ASN A 86 -11.93 -3.03 -11.46
C ASN A 86 -11.89 -2.64 -9.98
N PRO A 87 -10.72 -2.25 -9.41
CA PRO A 87 -10.63 -1.82 -8.03
C PRO A 87 -11.23 -0.42 -7.84
N ASP A 88 -11.67 -0.13 -6.63
CA ASP A 88 -12.05 1.22 -6.20
C ASP A 88 -10.81 2.02 -5.77
N VAL A 89 -9.79 1.33 -5.24
CA VAL A 89 -8.52 1.92 -4.76
C VAL A 89 -7.33 1.05 -5.20
N VAL A 90 -6.24 1.68 -5.62
CA VAL A 90 -4.93 1.04 -5.76
C VAL A 90 -3.91 1.70 -4.84
N VAL A 91 -3.18 0.89 -4.08
CA VAL A 91 -2.05 1.31 -3.23
C VAL A 91 -0.77 0.86 -3.93
N ILE A 92 0.06 1.80 -4.37
CA ILE A 92 1.31 1.52 -5.10
C ILE A 92 2.47 1.59 -4.12
N TYR A 93 3.10 0.44 -3.84
CA TYR A 93 4.26 0.31 -2.97
C TYR A 93 5.41 -0.36 -3.73
N ILE A 94 6.29 0.45 -4.32
CA ILE A 94 7.38 0.05 -5.21
C ILE A 94 8.58 0.99 -5.08
N GLY A 95 9.76 0.54 -5.49
CA GLY A 95 10.94 1.37 -5.61
C GLY A 95 12.17 0.82 -4.88
N VAL A 96 12.01 -0.12 -3.96
CA VAL A 96 13.15 -0.71 -3.25
C VAL A 96 14.06 -1.47 -4.22
N ASN A 97 13.51 -2.29 -5.12
CA ASN A 97 14.29 -3.04 -6.12
C ASN A 97 14.83 -2.15 -7.25
N ASP A 98 14.17 -1.03 -7.53
CA ASP A 98 14.68 -0.02 -8.46
C ASP A 98 16.02 0.55 -8.00
N VAL A 99 16.23 0.66 -6.68
CA VAL A 99 17.47 1.08 -6.05
C VAL A 99 18.38 -0.13 -5.76
N TRP A 100 17.90 -1.12 -5.02
CA TRP A 100 18.71 -2.24 -4.52
C TRP A 100 19.37 -3.04 -5.64
N HIS A 101 18.62 -3.36 -6.69
CA HIS A 101 19.10 -4.17 -7.79
C HIS A 101 20.10 -3.44 -8.71
N LYS A 102 20.32 -2.12 -8.56
CA LYS A 102 21.44 -1.45 -9.23
C LYS A 102 22.79 -1.99 -8.79
N VAL A 103 22.92 -2.21 -7.48
CA VAL A 103 24.17 -2.68 -6.86
C VAL A 103 24.25 -4.20 -6.84
N SER A 104 23.15 -4.89 -6.47
CA SER A 104 23.16 -6.33 -6.26
C SER A 104 23.16 -7.16 -7.55
N SER A 105 22.55 -6.65 -8.64
CA SER A 105 22.37 -7.41 -9.88
C SER A 105 22.51 -6.59 -11.18
N GLY A 106 22.78 -5.30 -11.09
CA GLY A 106 22.88 -4.43 -12.26
C GLY A 106 21.58 -4.17 -13.01
N THR A 107 20.41 -4.49 -12.40
CA THR A 107 19.11 -4.46 -13.07
C THR A 107 18.13 -3.45 -12.47
N GLY A 108 18.62 -2.48 -11.70
CA GLY A 108 17.79 -1.40 -11.14
C GLY A 108 17.26 -0.45 -12.21
N THR A 109 16.38 0.46 -11.83
CA THR A 109 15.82 1.46 -12.73
C THR A 109 16.45 2.82 -12.46
N ASP A 110 16.87 3.54 -13.51
CA ASP A 110 17.37 4.91 -13.37
C ASP A 110 16.25 5.85 -12.93
N ALA A 111 16.62 6.89 -12.19
CA ALA A 111 15.66 7.77 -11.53
C ALA A 111 14.71 8.51 -12.50
N ASP A 112 15.21 8.90 -13.68
CA ASP A 112 14.42 9.52 -14.76
C ASP A 112 13.40 8.52 -15.34
N LYS A 113 13.84 7.30 -15.64
CA LYS A 113 12.97 6.22 -16.10
C LYS A 113 11.96 5.82 -15.03
N PHE A 114 12.37 5.77 -13.75
CA PHE A 114 11.47 5.51 -12.65
C PHE A 114 10.31 6.51 -12.63
N GLU A 115 10.61 7.82 -12.73
CA GLU A 115 9.59 8.87 -12.75
C GLU A 115 8.65 8.76 -13.97
N ILE A 116 9.21 8.41 -15.16
CA ILE A 116 8.44 8.22 -16.40
C ILE A 116 7.46 7.05 -16.26
N PHE A 117 7.92 5.86 -15.84
CA PHE A 117 7.07 4.68 -15.69
C PHE A 117 6.02 4.89 -14.59
N TYR A 118 6.41 5.49 -13.46
CA TYR A 118 5.49 5.80 -12.37
C TYR A 118 4.36 6.73 -12.85
N SER A 119 4.72 7.77 -13.60
CA SER A 119 3.75 8.71 -14.19
C SER A 119 2.83 8.04 -15.22
N ALA A 120 3.36 7.10 -16.01
CA ALA A 120 2.58 6.33 -16.97
C ALA A 120 1.56 5.41 -16.31
N ILE A 121 1.94 4.74 -15.19
CA ILE A 121 1.02 3.97 -14.35
C ILE A 121 -0.13 4.87 -13.86
N LEU A 122 0.21 6.01 -13.27
CA LEU A 122 -0.79 6.94 -12.71
C LEU A 122 -1.75 7.47 -13.78
N LYS A 123 -1.26 7.74 -14.99
CA LYS A 123 -2.11 8.16 -16.11
C LYS A 123 -3.17 7.10 -16.40
N LYS A 124 -2.78 5.83 -16.57
CA LYS A 124 -3.71 4.72 -16.86
C LYS A 124 -4.73 4.50 -15.73
N VAL A 125 -4.28 4.57 -14.47
CA VAL A 125 -5.15 4.42 -13.29
C VAL A 125 -6.17 5.56 -13.21
N LYS A 126 -5.72 6.80 -13.46
CA LYS A 126 -6.59 7.99 -13.48
C LYS A 126 -7.65 7.91 -14.58
N GLU A 127 -7.31 7.43 -15.78
CA GLU A 127 -8.25 7.23 -16.90
C GLU A 127 -9.39 6.26 -16.54
N LYS A 128 -9.19 5.39 -15.56
CA LYS A 128 -10.19 4.47 -15.02
C LYS A 128 -10.92 4.98 -13.76
N ASN A 129 -10.66 6.23 -13.35
CA ASN A 129 -11.21 6.85 -12.14
C ASN A 129 -10.95 6.05 -10.84
N ILE A 130 -9.85 5.31 -10.78
CA ILE A 130 -9.43 4.54 -9.61
C ILE A 130 -8.73 5.47 -8.63
N LYS A 131 -9.16 5.50 -7.36
CA LYS A 131 -8.45 6.22 -6.31
C LYS A 131 -7.06 5.62 -6.11
N THR A 132 -6.05 6.45 -5.88
CA THR A 132 -4.66 6.00 -5.82
C THR A 132 -3.99 6.51 -4.55
N VAL A 133 -3.32 5.61 -3.83
CA VAL A 133 -2.44 5.91 -2.69
C VAL A 133 -1.02 5.58 -3.10
N LEU A 134 -0.09 6.50 -2.89
CA LEU A 134 1.32 6.27 -3.15
C LEU A 134 2.07 5.96 -1.86
N CYS A 135 3.02 5.02 -1.91
CA CYS A 135 3.90 4.72 -0.79
C CYS A 135 5.35 4.94 -1.20
N THR A 136 6.13 5.61 -0.36
CA THR A 136 7.59 5.63 -0.56
C THR A 136 8.19 4.28 -0.19
N PRO A 137 9.27 3.81 -0.86
CA PRO A 137 10.01 2.64 -0.41
C PRO A 137 10.61 2.92 0.99
N ALA A 138 10.72 1.88 1.83
CA ALA A 138 11.09 2.05 3.24
C ALA A 138 12.61 2.19 3.43
N VAL A 139 13.34 1.07 3.45
CA VAL A 139 14.78 1.06 3.74
C VAL A 139 15.54 0.03 2.91
N ILE A 140 16.85 0.25 2.75
CA ILE A 140 17.88 -0.73 2.42
C ILE A 140 18.96 -0.57 3.47
N GLY A 141 18.92 -1.42 4.52
CA GLY A 141 19.69 -1.26 5.75
C GLY A 141 19.00 -0.36 6.78
N GLU A 142 19.23 -0.65 8.06
CA GLU A 142 18.58 0.02 9.20
C GLU A 142 19.53 0.86 10.06
N LYS A 143 20.79 1.01 9.64
CA LYS A 143 21.78 1.83 10.38
C LYS A 143 21.34 3.29 10.46
N THR A 144 21.66 3.94 11.56
CA THR A 144 21.23 5.30 11.89
C THR A 144 22.36 6.32 11.86
N ASP A 145 23.57 5.88 11.59
CA ASP A 145 24.79 6.71 11.49
C ASP A 145 25.08 7.19 10.06
N PHE A 146 24.12 7.04 9.15
CA PHE A 146 24.23 7.39 7.72
C PHE A 146 25.23 6.54 6.92
N SER A 147 25.61 5.36 7.42
CA SER A 147 26.54 4.45 6.74
C SER A 147 25.85 3.43 5.82
N ASN A 148 24.52 3.45 5.69
CA ASN A 148 23.83 2.66 4.67
C ASN A 148 24.15 3.20 3.27
N GLN A 149 24.81 2.40 2.44
CA GLN A 149 25.36 2.84 1.16
C GLN A 149 24.31 3.38 0.17
N GLN A 150 23.07 2.87 0.27
CA GLN A 150 21.99 3.20 -0.67
C GLN A 150 21.00 4.24 -0.14
N ASP A 151 21.23 4.84 1.05
CA ASP A 151 20.33 5.83 1.64
C ASP A 151 20.13 7.08 0.75
N GLY A 152 21.19 7.53 0.07
CA GLY A 152 21.12 8.63 -0.88
C GLY A 152 20.12 8.36 -2.02
N ASP A 153 20.22 7.18 -2.63
CA ASP A 153 19.30 6.77 -3.70
C ASP A 153 17.89 6.51 -3.16
N MET A 154 17.75 5.85 -2.02
CA MET A 154 16.44 5.64 -1.37
C MET A 154 15.73 6.98 -1.10
N ASN A 155 16.46 7.99 -0.63
CA ASN A 155 15.92 9.33 -0.41
C ASN A 155 15.55 10.00 -1.74
N LYS A 156 16.36 9.84 -2.79
CA LYS A 156 16.10 10.37 -4.13
C LYS A 156 14.80 9.80 -4.72
N TYR A 157 14.61 8.47 -4.69
CA TYR A 157 13.40 7.82 -5.23
C TYR A 157 12.17 8.14 -4.37
N SER A 158 12.31 8.19 -3.06
CA SER A 158 11.24 8.66 -2.18
C SER A 158 10.82 10.10 -2.48
N ASN A 159 11.78 11.00 -2.78
CA ASN A 159 11.48 12.38 -3.17
C ASN A 159 10.79 12.47 -4.53
N ILE A 160 11.09 11.58 -5.48
CA ILE A 160 10.34 11.49 -6.75
C ILE A 160 8.86 11.17 -6.45
N ILE A 161 8.59 10.15 -5.62
CA ILE A 161 7.22 9.77 -5.27
C ILE A 161 6.50 10.90 -4.52
N ARG A 162 7.17 11.58 -3.57
CA ARG A 162 6.60 12.75 -2.86
C ARG A 162 6.19 13.86 -3.83
N ARG A 163 7.07 14.21 -4.80
CA ARG A 163 6.76 15.22 -5.83
C ARG A 163 5.57 14.79 -6.71
N ILE A 164 5.54 13.52 -7.12
CA ILE A 164 4.44 12.96 -7.91
C ILE A 164 3.12 13.04 -7.12
N ALA A 165 3.11 12.65 -5.85
CA ALA A 165 1.95 12.72 -4.98
C ALA A 165 1.44 14.16 -4.86
N LEU A 166 2.33 15.11 -4.56
CA LEU A 166 2.00 16.52 -4.44
C LEU A 166 1.44 17.09 -5.74
N LYS A 167 2.12 16.86 -6.88
CA LYS A 167 1.71 17.35 -8.21
C LYS A 167 0.32 16.86 -8.63
N ASN A 168 -0.06 15.64 -8.24
CA ASN A 168 -1.32 15.02 -8.61
C ASN A 168 -2.38 15.09 -7.50
N ASN A 169 -2.09 15.75 -6.37
CA ASN A 169 -2.96 15.81 -5.19
C ASN A 169 -3.40 14.42 -4.71
N LEU A 170 -2.46 13.48 -4.62
CA LEU A 170 -2.70 12.09 -4.22
C LEU A 170 -2.27 11.86 -2.77
N PRO A 171 -3.01 11.04 -2.01
CA PRO A 171 -2.60 10.56 -0.70
C PRO A 171 -1.24 9.87 -0.74
N LEU A 172 -0.40 10.16 0.25
CA LEU A 172 0.95 9.60 0.39
C LEU A 172 1.11 8.92 1.75
N VAL A 173 1.58 7.66 1.73
CA VAL A 173 2.12 6.97 2.91
C VAL A 173 3.65 7.05 2.86
N ASP A 174 4.22 7.93 3.67
CA ASP A 174 5.68 8.16 3.66
C ASP A 174 6.41 7.14 4.55
N LEU A 175 6.52 5.91 4.05
CA LEU A 175 7.17 4.79 4.77
C LEU A 175 8.66 5.05 4.99
N ARG A 176 9.35 5.71 4.05
CA ARG A 176 10.75 6.11 4.24
C ARG A 176 10.92 6.93 5.51
N LYS A 177 10.09 7.95 5.68
CA LYS A 177 10.11 8.80 6.88
C LYS A 177 9.73 8.02 8.13
N ALA A 178 8.71 7.18 8.07
CA ALA A 178 8.24 6.38 9.20
C ALA A 178 9.33 5.43 9.71
N PHE A 179 10.01 4.72 8.79
CA PHE A 179 11.09 3.78 9.13
C PHE A 179 12.32 4.48 9.69
N LEU A 180 12.78 5.58 9.05
CA LEU A 180 13.89 6.36 9.57
C LEU A 180 13.61 6.88 10.97
N ASN A 181 12.42 7.43 11.21
CA ASN A 181 12.04 7.95 12.52
C ASN A 181 11.97 6.84 13.59
N TYR A 182 11.51 5.64 13.21
CA TYR A 182 11.46 4.50 14.12
C TYR A 182 12.88 4.03 14.46
N ASN A 183 13.73 3.82 13.45
CA ASN A 183 15.12 3.36 13.64
C ASN A 183 15.92 4.37 14.46
N MET A 184 15.83 5.67 14.19
CA MET A 184 16.50 6.71 14.99
C MET A 184 16.14 6.65 16.49
N LYS A 185 14.95 6.18 16.84
CA LYS A 185 14.50 6.06 18.24
C LYS A 185 14.87 4.74 18.90
N THR A 186 14.95 3.65 18.11
CA THR A 186 14.99 2.28 18.67
C THR A 186 16.22 1.49 18.31
N ASN A 187 16.94 1.87 17.25
CA ASN A 187 18.16 1.19 16.81
C ASN A 187 19.40 1.84 17.44
N THR A 188 19.51 1.79 18.77
CA THR A 188 20.63 2.36 19.53
C THR A 188 21.97 1.67 19.27
N ASP A 189 21.93 0.40 18.87
CA ASP A 189 23.10 -0.41 18.57
C ASP A 189 23.59 -0.28 17.13
N ASN A 190 22.96 0.59 16.33
CA ASN A 190 23.27 0.82 14.92
C ASN A 190 23.29 -0.47 14.08
N LYS A 191 22.33 -1.36 14.32
CA LYS A 191 22.20 -2.64 13.60
C LYS A 191 21.80 -2.39 12.15
N GLU A 192 22.31 -3.22 11.25
CA GLU A 192 22.01 -3.17 9.83
C GLU A 192 20.62 -3.75 9.49
N SER A 193 20.11 -4.64 10.36
CA SER A 193 18.81 -5.30 10.21
C SER A 193 18.28 -5.79 11.56
N GLY A 194 17.05 -6.32 11.59
CA GLY A 194 16.45 -6.93 12.77
C GLY A 194 15.60 -5.99 13.61
N ILE A 195 15.52 -4.72 13.30
CA ILE A 195 14.63 -3.76 13.98
C ILE A 195 13.22 -3.82 13.36
N LEU A 196 13.10 -3.51 12.07
CA LEU A 196 11.86 -3.54 11.29
C LEU A 196 11.92 -4.52 10.11
N THR A 197 13.12 -4.99 9.77
CA THR A 197 13.36 -5.91 8.67
C THR A 197 14.10 -7.16 9.15
N ASN A 198 14.06 -8.23 8.34
CA ASN A 198 14.83 -9.45 8.60
C ASN A 198 16.28 -9.36 8.07
N ASP A 199 16.44 -8.67 6.93
CA ASP A 199 17.66 -8.65 6.12
C ASP A 199 18.06 -7.23 5.66
N GLY A 200 17.46 -6.21 6.24
CA GLY A 200 17.65 -4.82 5.85
C GLY A 200 16.64 -4.33 4.78
N VAL A 201 15.80 -5.22 4.23
CA VAL A 201 14.81 -4.90 3.19
C VAL A 201 13.44 -5.49 3.49
N HIS A 202 13.36 -6.83 3.66
CA HIS A 202 12.10 -7.52 3.87
C HIS A 202 11.61 -7.41 5.31
N LEU A 203 10.34 -7.08 5.46
CA LEU A 203 9.74 -6.73 6.74
C LEU A 203 9.71 -7.92 7.72
N ASN A 204 10.08 -7.67 8.97
CA ASN A 204 9.78 -8.55 10.09
C ASN A 204 8.38 -8.24 10.65
N ALA A 205 7.96 -8.89 11.74
CA ALA A 205 6.65 -8.67 12.35
C ALA A 205 6.39 -7.21 12.76
N LYS A 206 7.42 -6.51 13.28
CA LYS A 206 7.31 -5.09 13.66
C LYS A 206 7.20 -4.18 12.43
N GLY A 207 7.98 -4.45 11.39
CA GLY A 207 7.93 -3.71 10.13
C GLY A 207 6.58 -3.87 9.43
N ASN A 208 6.03 -5.10 9.40
CA ASN A 208 4.68 -5.34 8.88
C ASN A 208 3.61 -4.58 9.66
N GLN A 209 3.74 -4.50 10.99
CA GLN A 209 2.81 -3.74 11.84
C GLN A 209 2.88 -2.25 11.53
N LEU A 210 4.10 -1.67 11.46
CA LEU A 210 4.28 -0.25 11.14
C LEU A 210 3.71 0.11 9.77
N VAL A 211 3.98 -0.70 8.74
CA VAL A 211 3.44 -0.50 7.39
C VAL A 211 1.92 -0.56 7.40
N ALA A 212 1.33 -1.55 8.10
CA ALA A 212 -0.11 -1.70 8.21
C ALA A 212 -0.76 -0.47 8.86
N GLU A 213 -0.20 0.02 9.96
CA GLU A 213 -0.71 1.20 10.69
C GLU A 213 -0.67 2.45 9.81
N GLU A 214 0.48 2.72 9.15
CA GLU A 214 0.62 3.89 8.30
C GLU A 214 -0.29 3.84 7.06
N MET A 215 -0.43 2.68 6.42
CA MET A 215 -1.33 2.52 5.27
C MET A 215 -2.80 2.60 5.68
N TRP A 216 -3.20 1.96 6.80
CA TRP A 216 -4.59 1.95 7.25
C TRP A 216 -5.09 3.35 7.62
N LYS A 217 -4.25 4.18 8.26
CA LYS A 217 -4.59 5.60 8.54
C LYS A 217 -5.07 6.34 7.31
N VAL A 218 -4.45 6.07 6.15
CA VAL A 218 -4.80 6.73 4.89
C VAL A 218 -5.98 6.05 4.21
N ILE A 219 -5.96 4.71 4.09
CA ILE A 219 -6.98 3.95 3.35
C ILE A 219 -8.37 4.15 3.97
N LYS A 220 -8.50 4.11 5.30
CA LYS A 220 -9.79 4.25 5.97
C LYS A 220 -10.44 5.64 5.87
N SER A 221 -9.69 6.63 5.39
CA SER A 221 -10.17 8.01 5.19
C SER A 221 -10.56 8.32 3.74
N LEU A 222 -10.44 7.37 2.80
CA LEU A 222 -10.77 7.53 1.37
C LEU A 222 -12.27 7.38 1.11
#